data_bf925a56a057496ceb8a907ffe78739d
#
_entry.id   bf925a56a057496ceb8a907ffe78739d
#
_cell.length_a   1.000
_cell.length_b   1.000
_cell.length_c   1.000
_cell.angle_alpha   90.00
_cell.angle_beta   90.00
_cell.angle_gamma   90.00
#
_symmetry.space_group_name_H-M   'P 1'
#
loop_
_entity.id
_entity.type
_entity.pdbx_description
1 polymer ?
#
loop_
_entity_poly.entity_id
_entity_poly.type
_entity_poly.pdbx_seq_one_letter_code
_entity_poly.pdbx_strand_id
1 'polypeptide(L)'
;MKNDLICFDLDQTLIETKRAHLEAFNLAFKKNNLLLVKLKRITPLLDGRHAGEVLRALLPKLPEEKIRILRELHHDFIKKTAIYAKPIKNATKTLRILKKDYKIALITNCTHRELNPLLKHTKINKRLFDIIIGHDDVKRAKPYPDEIFKAEKLLHIEADYIVGDSVYDIIAAKRAKVKSIAVLTGVSDKTKLKRYKPDYIIKDISYLPMLLRNINK
;
A
#
# COMPACT_ATOMS: atom_id res chain seq x y z
N MET A 1 13.19 24.77 -8.49
CA MET A 1 12.09 23.86 -8.08
C MET A 1 12.71 22.82 -7.16
N LYS A 2 12.20 22.63 -5.95
CA LYS A 2 12.67 21.52 -5.09
C LYS A 2 12.32 20.22 -5.79
N ASN A 3 13.31 19.39 -6.04
CA ASN A 3 13.12 18.05 -6.60
C ASN A 3 12.83 17.03 -5.48
N ASP A 4 11.87 17.33 -4.61
CA ASP A 4 11.55 16.49 -3.47
C ASP A 4 10.65 15.32 -3.94
N LEU A 5 10.94 14.09 -3.54
CA LEU A 5 10.19 12.88 -3.88
C LEU A 5 9.37 12.39 -2.69
N ILE A 6 8.08 12.20 -2.91
CA ILE A 6 7.18 11.55 -1.95
C ILE A 6 6.77 10.17 -2.47
N CYS A 7 7.05 9.13 -1.71
CA CYS A 7 6.58 7.77 -1.97
C CYS A 7 5.27 7.53 -1.21
N PHE A 8 4.24 7.09 -1.91
CA PHE A 8 2.94 6.73 -1.33
C PHE A 8 2.71 5.23 -1.37
N ASP A 9 2.22 4.69 -0.28
CA ASP A 9 1.56 3.40 -0.30
C ASP A 9 0.17 3.50 -0.95
N LEU A 10 -0.40 2.34 -1.35
CA LEU A 10 -1.71 2.26 -2.01
C LEU A 10 -2.84 1.93 -1.04
N ASP A 11 -2.75 0.72 -0.44
CA ASP A 11 -3.84 0.12 0.31
C ASP A 11 -4.06 0.83 1.64
N GLN A 12 -5.30 1.21 1.93
CA GLN A 12 -5.68 2.00 3.11
C GLN A 12 -5.02 3.38 3.21
N THR A 13 -4.11 3.73 2.30
CA THR A 13 -3.47 5.05 2.19
C THR A 13 -4.15 5.92 1.13
N LEU A 14 -4.28 5.41 -0.08
CA LEU A 14 -4.95 6.07 -1.21
C LEU A 14 -6.30 5.44 -1.56
N ILE A 15 -6.43 4.13 -1.34
CA ILE A 15 -7.60 3.32 -1.69
C ILE A 15 -7.96 2.44 -0.49
N GLU A 16 -9.24 2.40 -0.11
CA GLU A 16 -9.77 1.41 0.82
C GLU A 16 -10.02 0.10 0.06
N THR A 17 -9.26 -0.95 0.36
CA THR A 17 -9.23 -2.21 -0.39
C THR A 17 -9.60 -3.45 0.44
N LYS A 18 -9.85 -3.30 1.75
CA LYS A 18 -10.11 -4.44 2.67
C LYS A 18 -11.16 -5.42 2.14
N ARG A 19 -12.28 -4.89 1.64
CA ARG A 19 -13.36 -5.73 1.09
C ARG A 19 -12.98 -6.35 -0.26
N ALA A 20 -12.26 -5.64 -1.11
CA ALA A 20 -11.79 -6.16 -2.39
C ALA A 20 -10.88 -7.38 -2.18
N HIS A 21 -9.90 -7.27 -1.27
CA HIS A 21 -9.00 -8.39 -0.92
C HIS A 21 -9.73 -9.55 -0.25
N LEU A 22 -10.64 -9.27 0.71
CA LEU A 22 -11.46 -10.31 1.34
C LEU A 22 -12.20 -11.16 0.31
N GLU A 23 -12.92 -10.51 -0.60
CA GLU A 23 -13.71 -11.20 -1.61
C GLU A 23 -12.83 -11.97 -2.60
N ALA A 24 -11.66 -11.43 -2.96
CA ALA A 24 -10.70 -12.12 -3.82
C ALA A 24 -10.15 -13.38 -3.14
N PHE A 25 -9.78 -13.32 -1.85
CA PHE A 25 -9.39 -14.51 -1.08
C PHE A 25 -10.52 -15.52 -0.98
N ASN A 26 -11.75 -15.08 -0.72
CA ASN A 26 -12.90 -15.97 -0.62
C ASN A 26 -13.24 -16.65 -1.95
N LEU A 27 -13.09 -15.97 -3.08
CA LEU A 27 -13.21 -16.60 -4.39
C LEU A 27 -12.12 -17.66 -4.62
N ALA A 28 -10.87 -17.38 -4.22
CA ALA A 28 -9.78 -18.34 -4.30
C ALA A 28 -10.03 -19.57 -3.40
N PHE A 29 -10.53 -19.34 -2.18
CA PHE A 29 -10.87 -20.40 -1.22
C PHE A 29 -12.02 -21.27 -1.74
N LYS A 30 -13.11 -20.65 -2.22
CA LYS A 30 -14.24 -21.36 -2.80
C LYS A 30 -13.81 -22.27 -3.95
N LYS A 31 -12.94 -21.78 -4.84
CA LYS A 31 -12.42 -22.56 -5.98
C LYS A 31 -11.57 -23.77 -5.54
N ASN A 32 -11.05 -23.76 -4.31
CA ASN A 32 -10.22 -24.82 -3.75
C ASN A 32 -10.92 -25.61 -2.61
N ASN A 33 -12.25 -25.51 -2.49
CA ASN A 33 -13.06 -26.17 -1.47
C ASN A 33 -12.59 -25.87 -0.02
N LEU A 34 -12.08 -24.66 0.21
CA LEU A 34 -11.69 -24.18 1.53
C LEU A 34 -12.80 -23.35 2.18
N LEU A 35 -12.83 -23.32 3.51
CA LEU A 35 -13.77 -22.48 4.25
C LEU A 35 -13.50 -21.00 4.00
N LEU A 36 -14.60 -20.23 3.82
CA LEU A 36 -14.53 -18.79 3.62
C LEU A 36 -14.08 -18.08 4.88
N VAL A 37 -13.31 -17.01 4.71
CA VAL A 37 -12.84 -16.17 5.81
C VAL A 37 -13.75 -14.95 6.00
N LYS A 38 -14.02 -14.60 7.25
CA LYS A 38 -14.81 -13.39 7.60
C LYS A 38 -13.90 -12.16 7.66
N LEU A 39 -14.45 -10.98 7.36
CA LEU A 39 -13.73 -9.70 7.38
C LEU A 39 -12.97 -9.48 8.71
N LYS A 40 -13.61 -9.75 9.85
CA LYS A 40 -12.98 -9.60 11.19
C LYS A 40 -11.69 -10.41 11.34
N ARG A 41 -11.60 -11.59 10.70
CA ARG A 41 -10.43 -12.47 10.79
C ARG A 41 -9.30 -12.02 9.87
N ILE A 42 -9.61 -11.52 8.68
CA ILE A 42 -8.60 -11.12 7.70
C ILE A 42 -8.08 -9.70 7.92
N THR A 43 -8.93 -8.78 8.38
CA THR A 43 -8.58 -7.36 8.54
C THR A 43 -7.26 -7.12 9.26
N PRO A 44 -6.96 -7.77 10.40
CA PRO A 44 -5.68 -7.56 11.10
C PRO A 44 -4.45 -8.00 10.28
N LEU A 45 -4.64 -8.83 9.25
CA LEU A 45 -3.58 -9.34 8.39
C LEU A 45 -3.36 -8.45 7.14
N LEU A 46 -4.29 -7.54 6.84
CA LEU A 46 -4.17 -6.55 5.77
C LEU A 46 -3.41 -5.30 6.26
N ASP A 47 -2.33 -5.50 6.99
CA ASP A 47 -1.52 -4.50 7.68
C ASP A 47 -0.19 -4.21 6.94
N GLY A 48 -0.22 -4.26 5.63
CA GLY A 48 0.95 -4.07 4.76
C GLY A 48 1.53 -5.37 4.19
N ARG A 49 1.02 -6.53 4.62
CA ARG A 49 1.44 -7.84 4.09
C ARG A 49 1.03 -8.01 2.63
N HIS A 50 1.88 -8.66 1.83
CA HIS A 50 1.48 -9.17 0.53
C HIS A 50 0.60 -10.43 0.65
N ALA A 51 -0.13 -10.78 -0.40
CA ALA A 51 -1.13 -11.87 -0.40
C ALA A 51 -0.59 -13.22 0.10
N GLY A 52 0.66 -13.57 -0.20
CA GLY A 52 1.28 -14.82 0.26
C GLY A 52 1.47 -14.86 1.77
N GLU A 53 1.88 -13.76 2.41
CA GLU A 53 2.02 -13.67 3.87
C GLU A 53 0.66 -13.75 4.58
N VAL A 54 -0.36 -13.09 4.01
CA VAL A 54 -1.75 -13.19 4.51
C VAL A 54 -2.22 -14.64 4.48
N LEU A 55 -1.99 -15.35 3.37
CA LEU A 55 -2.38 -16.75 3.23
C LEU A 55 -1.66 -17.68 4.23
N ARG A 56 -0.35 -17.51 4.42
CA ARG A 56 0.40 -18.30 5.44
C ARG A 56 -0.11 -18.05 6.85
N ALA A 57 -0.47 -16.82 7.17
CA ALA A 57 -1.04 -16.48 8.48
C ALA A 57 -2.45 -17.04 8.67
N LEU A 58 -3.28 -17.09 7.63
CA LEU A 58 -4.63 -17.65 7.67
C LEU A 58 -4.63 -19.18 7.69
N LEU A 59 -3.70 -19.82 6.99
CA LEU A 59 -3.65 -21.23 6.67
C LEU A 59 -2.25 -21.83 6.96
N PRO A 60 -1.75 -21.76 8.22
CA PRO A 60 -0.36 -22.09 8.55
C PRO A 60 0.03 -23.56 8.31
N LYS A 61 -0.96 -24.44 8.18
CA LYS A 61 -0.75 -25.89 7.90
C LYS A 61 -0.82 -26.22 6.42
N LEU A 62 -1.10 -25.24 5.54
CA LEU A 62 -1.26 -25.51 4.13
C LEU A 62 0.13 -25.61 3.44
N PRO A 63 0.37 -26.62 2.59
CA PRO A 63 1.62 -26.73 1.84
C PRO A 63 1.89 -25.49 0.99
N GLU A 64 3.17 -25.11 0.83
CA GLU A 64 3.57 -23.89 0.12
C GLU A 64 3.09 -23.88 -1.35
N GLU A 65 3.02 -25.05 -1.98
CA GLU A 65 2.46 -25.19 -3.33
C GLU A 65 1.00 -24.71 -3.40
N LYS A 66 0.16 -25.08 -2.42
CA LYS A 66 -1.22 -24.61 -2.33
C LYS A 66 -1.32 -23.13 -1.99
N ILE A 67 -0.42 -22.60 -1.13
CA ILE A 67 -0.32 -21.16 -0.87
C ILE A 67 -0.02 -20.41 -2.17
N ARG A 68 0.90 -20.90 -2.98
CA ARG A 68 1.23 -20.32 -4.29
C ARG A 68 0.01 -20.28 -5.21
N ILE A 69 -0.73 -21.38 -5.34
CA ILE A 69 -1.94 -21.46 -6.16
C ILE A 69 -3.00 -20.46 -5.68
N LEU A 70 -3.26 -20.39 -4.37
CA LEU A 70 -4.26 -19.47 -3.80
C LEU A 70 -3.85 -18.00 -4.00
N ARG A 71 -2.56 -17.70 -3.90
CA ARG A 71 -2.02 -16.35 -4.16
C ARG A 71 -2.28 -15.94 -5.62
N GLU A 72 -1.94 -16.79 -6.57
CA GLU A 72 -2.18 -16.50 -8.00
C GLU A 72 -3.67 -16.28 -8.29
N LEU A 73 -4.53 -17.13 -7.72
CA LEU A 73 -5.99 -16.95 -7.84
C LEU A 73 -6.48 -15.65 -7.21
N HIS A 74 -5.95 -15.27 -6.04
CA HIS A 74 -6.27 -13.98 -5.42
C HIS A 74 -5.91 -12.82 -6.36
N HIS A 75 -4.69 -12.80 -6.93
CA HIS A 75 -4.27 -11.77 -7.89
C HIS A 75 -5.21 -11.70 -9.10
N ASP A 76 -5.67 -12.84 -9.62
CA ASP A 76 -6.62 -12.88 -10.74
C ASP A 76 -8.01 -12.38 -10.35
N PHE A 77 -8.48 -12.73 -9.14
CA PHE A 77 -9.81 -12.34 -8.70
C PHE A 77 -9.95 -10.89 -8.30
N ILE A 78 -8.87 -10.18 -8.00
CA ILE A 78 -8.91 -8.72 -7.76
C ILE A 78 -9.55 -7.98 -8.94
N LYS A 79 -9.40 -8.45 -10.18
CA LYS A 79 -10.09 -7.85 -11.35
C LYS A 79 -11.61 -7.80 -11.18
N LYS A 80 -12.19 -8.82 -10.52
CA LYS A 80 -13.64 -8.91 -10.26
C LYS A 80 -14.06 -8.17 -9.01
N THR A 81 -13.19 -8.16 -7.99
CA THR A 81 -13.52 -7.64 -6.66
C THR A 81 -13.10 -6.18 -6.45
N ALA A 82 -12.36 -5.59 -7.40
CA ALA A 82 -12.01 -4.17 -7.39
C ALA A 82 -13.24 -3.24 -7.29
N ILE A 83 -14.44 -3.71 -7.64
CA ILE A 83 -15.72 -2.99 -7.47
C ILE A 83 -16.02 -2.63 -6.00
N TYR A 84 -15.42 -3.34 -5.05
CA TYR A 84 -15.55 -3.06 -3.61
C TYR A 84 -14.51 -2.07 -3.10
N ALA A 85 -13.51 -1.71 -3.91
CA ALA A 85 -12.52 -0.71 -3.55
C ALA A 85 -13.09 0.72 -3.68
N LYS A 86 -12.66 1.62 -2.79
CA LYS A 86 -13.08 3.02 -2.80
C LYS A 86 -11.86 3.92 -2.61
N PRO A 87 -11.80 5.09 -3.27
CA PRO A 87 -10.74 6.04 -2.97
C PRO A 87 -10.87 6.55 -1.53
N ILE A 88 -9.76 6.68 -0.83
CA ILE A 88 -9.71 7.39 0.45
C ILE A 88 -10.14 8.85 0.20
N LYS A 89 -10.92 9.40 1.15
CA LYS A 89 -11.45 10.77 1.04
C LYS A 89 -10.32 11.76 0.72
N ASN A 90 -10.54 12.56 -0.29
CA ASN A 90 -9.58 13.57 -0.79
C ASN A 90 -8.25 13.04 -1.38
N ALA A 91 -8.03 11.73 -1.51
CA ALA A 91 -6.76 11.20 -2.03
C ALA A 91 -6.36 11.82 -3.39
N THR A 92 -7.26 11.77 -4.37
CA THR A 92 -7.00 12.36 -5.70
C THR A 92 -6.76 13.88 -5.64
N LYS A 93 -7.51 14.61 -4.78
CA LYS A 93 -7.33 16.06 -4.60
C LYS A 93 -5.94 16.35 -4.01
N THR A 94 -5.56 15.62 -2.97
CA THR A 94 -4.27 15.77 -2.30
C THR A 94 -3.11 15.48 -3.26
N LEU A 95 -3.16 14.37 -4.01
CA LEU A 95 -2.16 14.04 -5.01
C LEU A 95 -2.01 15.16 -6.07
N ARG A 96 -3.12 15.73 -6.56
CA ARG A 96 -3.08 16.86 -7.51
C ARG A 96 -2.44 18.13 -6.93
N ILE A 97 -2.66 18.40 -5.64
CA ILE A 97 -2.03 19.54 -4.96
C ILE A 97 -0.52 19.30 -4.87
N LEU A 98 -0.11 18.14 -4.38
CA LEU A 98 1.29 17.81 -4.17
C LEU A 98 2.08 17.67 -5.47
N LYS A 99 1.45 17.19 -6.55
CA LYS A 99 2.08 17.02 -7.87
C LYS A 99 2.61 18.33 -8.46
N LYS A 100 2.18 19.49 -7.96
CA LYS A 100 2.67 20.80 -8.41
C LYS A 100 4.10 21.08 -7.95
N ASP A 101 4.46 20.56 -6.76
CA ASP A 101 5.70 20.89 -6.07
C ASP A 101 6.61 19.67 -5.84
N TYR A 102 6.06 18.45 -5.97
CA TYR A 102 6.74 17.19 -5.65
C TYR A 102 6.68 16.20 -6.81
N LYS A 103 7.70 15.39 -6.94
CA LYS A 103 7.62 14.11 -7.65
C LYS A 103 6.89 13.09 -6.76
N ILE A 104 6.08 12.24 -7.37
CA ILE A 104 5.24 11.28 -6.66
C ILE A 104 5.52 9.88 -7.18
N ALA A 105 5.99 9.00 -6.29
CA ALA A 105 6.05 7.57 -6.53
C ALA A 105 4.89 6.86 -5.83
N LEU A 106 4.30 5.87 -6.48
CA LEU A 106 3.46 4.86 -5.83
C LEU A 106 4.31 3.62 -5.59
N ILE A 107 4.41 3.18 -4.33
CA ILE A 107 5.13 1.97 -3.92
C ILE A 107 4.19 1.05 -3.14
N THR A 108 4.02 -0.22 -3.53
CA THR A 108 2.98 -1.07 -2.95
C THR A 108 3.33 -2.55 -2.93
N ASN A 109 2.97 -3.24 -1.86
CA ASN A 109 3.05 -4.70 -1.75
C ASN A 109 2.00 -5.44 -2.62
N CYS A 110 1.17 -4.71 -3.37
CA CYS A 110 0.36 -5.27 -4.45
C CYS A 110 1.21 -5.50 -5.70
N THR A 111 0.91 -6.56 -6.44
CA THR A 111 1.44 -6.78 -7.79
C THR A 111 0.74 -5.86 -8.80
N HIS A 112 1.34 -5.65 -9.99
CA HIS A 112 0.69 -4.90 -11.06
C HIS A 112 -0.66 -5.52 -11.50
N ARG A 113 -0.83 -6.84 -11.33
CA ARG A 113 -2.11 -7.54 -11.59
C ARG A 113 -3.22 -7.10 -10.65
N GLU A 114 -2.88 -6.70 -9.41
CA GLU A 114 -3.82 -6.24 -8.39
C GLU A 114 -4.02 -4.72 -8.47
N LEU A 115 -2.95 -3.96 -8.52
CA LEU A 115 -3.03 -2.50 -8.47
C LEU A 115 -3.72 -1.89 -9.70
N ASN A 116 -3.52 -2.48 -10.90
CA ASN A 116 -4.11 -1.93 -12.12
C ASN A 116 -5.65 -1.88 -12.12
N PRO A 117 -6.37 -2.99 -11.78
CA PRO A 117 -7.82 -2.94 -11.65
C PRO A 117 -8.30 -2.06 -10.49
N LEU A 118 -7.56 -1.99 -9.37
CA LEU A 118 -7.89 -1.11 -8.24
C LEU A 118 -7.83 0.37 -8.64
N LEU A 119 -6.75 0.82 -9.27
CA LEU A 119 -6.60 2.19 -9.77
C LEU A 119 -7.67 2.52 -10.82
N LYS A 120 -7.93 1.59 -11.75
CA LYS A 120 -8.95 1.77 -12.80
C LYS A 120 -10.34 1.96 -12.19
N HIS A 121 -10.74 1.09 -11.23
CA HIS A 121 -12.06 1.15 -10.62
C HIS A 121 -12.25 2.41 -9.78
N THR A 122 -11.27 2.77 -8.97
CA THR A 122 -11.32 3.96 -8.11
C THR A 122 -11.08 5.27 -8.86
N LYS A 123 -10.82 5.21 -10.17
CA LYS A 123 -10.57 6.37 -11.05
C LYS A 123 -9.39 7.24 -10.58
N ILE A 124 -8.46 6.68 -9.81
CA ILE A 124 -7.20 7.36 -9.51
C ILE A 124 -6.32 7.29 -10.76
N ASN A 125 -6.08 8.46 -11.35
CA ASN A 125 -5.32 8.54 -12.59
C ASN A 125 -3.84 8.23 -12.37
N LYS A 126 -3.31 7.24 -13.08
CA LYS A 126 -1.89 6.86 -13.03
C LYS A 126 -0.93 8.01 -13.35
N ARG A 127 -1.36 8.99 -14.15
CA ARG A 127 -0.57 10.19 -14.49
C ARG A 127 -0.28 11.09 -13.28
N LEU A 128 -0.92 10.86 -12.14
CA LEU A 128 -0.59 11.52 -10.88
C LEU A 128 0.73 11.03 -10.28
N PHE A 129 1.18 9.85 -10.69
CA PHE A 129 2.44 9.28 -10.27
C PHE A 129 3.50 9.44 -11.37
N ASP A 130 4.72 9.83 -10.98
CA ASP A 130 5.88 9.85 -11.91
C ASP A 130 6.38 8.45 -12.14
N ILE A 131 6.24 7.57 -11.14
CA ILE A 131 6.56 6.16 -11.22
C ILE A 131 5.60 5.34 -10.34
N ILE A 132 5.39 4.09 -10.74
CA ILE A 132 4.61 3.10 -9.98
C ILE A 132 5.46 1.85 -9.85
N ILE A 133 5.67 1.40 -8.61
CA ILE A 133 6.46 0.22 -8.26
C ILE A 133 5.58 -0.72 -7.43
N GLY A 134 5.36 -1.92 -7.95
CA GLY A 134 4.65 -2.98 -7.28
C GLY A 134 5.60 -4.01 -6.67
N HIS A 135 5.03 -4.93 -5.89
CA HIS A 135 5.73 -6.06 -5.30
C HIS A 135 6.55 -6.87 -6.34
N ASP A 136 6.02 -7.03 -7.54
CA ASP A 136 6.64 -7.79 -8.64
C ASP A 136 7.77 -7.04 -9.36
N ASP A 137 8.05 -5.80 -8.98
CA ASP A 137 9.14 -5.00 -9.54
C ASP A 137 10.46 -5.11 -8.76
N VAL A 138 10.44 -5.73 -7.58
CA VAL A 138 11.59 -5.78 -6.66
C VAL A 138 11.81 -7.20 -6.12
N LYS A 139 13.01 -7.45 -5.59
CA LYS A 139 13.30 -8.75 -4.95
C LYS A 139 12.63 -8.85 -3.56
N ARG A 140 12.62 -7.76 -2.82
CA ARG A 140 12.09 -7.68 -1.45
C ARG A 140 11.24 -6.43 -1.33
N ALA A 141 9.94 -6.62 -1.29
CA ALA A 141 9.00 -5.55 -1.07
C ALA A 141 8.98 -5.09 0.41
N LYS A 142 8.20 -4.05 0.74
CA LYS A 142 8.08 -3.57 2.13
C LYS A 142 7.81 -4.73 3.09
N PRO A 143 8.49 -4.81 4.23
CA PRO A 143 9.22 -3.75 4.93
C PRO A 143 10.70 -3.57 4.53
N TYR A 144 11.14 -4.12 3.40
CA TYR A 144 12.45 -3.80 2.83
C TYR A 144 12.38 -2.51 2.01
N PRO A 145 13.51 -1.79 1.84
CA PRO A 145 13.52 -0.49 1.17
C PRO A 145 13.64 -0.57 -0.35
N ASP A 146 13.62 -1.77 -0.94
CA ASP A 146 13.96 -1.98 -2.35
C ASP A 146 13.04 -1.22 -3.32
N GLU A 147 11.74 -1.04 -2.97
CA GLU A 147 10.79 -0.24 -3.76
C GLU A 147 11.16 1.25 -3.75
N ILE A 148 11.63 1.77 -2.61
CA ILE A 148 12.08 3.16 -2.47
C ILE A 148 13.32 3.38 -3.31
N PHE A 149 14.34 2.56 -3.12
CA PHE A 149 15.59 2.65 -3.89
C PHE A 149 15.38 2.48 -5.39
N LYS A 150 14.39 1.66 -5.80
CA LYS A 150 14.02 1.57 -7.21
C LYS A 150 13.39 2.86 -7.72
N ALA A 151 12.51 3.49 -6.93
CA ALA A 151 11.91 4.78 -7.28
C ALA A 151 12.97 5.88 -7.42
N GLU A 152 13.88 6.01 -6.44
CA GLU A 152 14.99 6.95 -6.44
C GLU A 152 15.88 6.76 -7.68
N LYS A 153 16.27 5.52 -7.94
CA LYS A 153 17.12 5.17 -9.10
C LYS A 153 16.49 5.57 -10.42
N LEU A 154 15.18 5.30 -10.60
CA LEU A 154 14.50 5.55 -11.89
C LEU A 154 14.11 7.00 -12.09
N LEU A 155 13.90 7.75 -11.01
CA LEU A 155 13.62 9.18 -11.07
C LEU A 155 14.87 10.05 -10.93
N HIS A 156 16.02 9.47 -10.55
CA HIS A 156 17.26 10.19 -10.24
C HIS A 156 17.08 11.25 -9.14
N ILE A 157 16.26 10.94 -8.13
CA ILE A 157 15.90 11.83 -7.01
C ILE A 157 15.83 11.00 -5.74
N GLU A 158 16.45 11.46 -4.64
CA GLU A 158 16.32 10.85 -3.32
C GLU A 158 14.90 11.08 -2.76
N ALA A 159 14.36 10.08 -2.05
CA ALA A 159 13.04 10.20 -1.43
C ALA A 159 13.15 10.97 -0.12
N ASP A 160 12.29 11.96 0.08
CA ASP A 160 12.20 12.74 1.32
C ASP A 160 11.22 12.10 2.29
N TYR A 161 10.12 11.57 1.76
CA TYR A 161 9.01 11.08 2.58
C TYR A 161 8.44 9.79 2.03
N ILE A 162 8.05 8.90 2.97
CA ILE A 162 7.11 7.81 2.71
C ILE A 162 5.83 8.10 3.46
N VAL A 163 4.70 7.98 2.77
CA VAL A 163 3.35 8.10 3.33
C VAL A 163 2.66 6.75 3.25
N GLY A 164 2.28 6.19 4.40
CA GLY A 164 1.61 4.88 4.46
C GLY A 164 0.84 4.68 5.77
N ASP A 165 0.01 3.63 5.84
CA ASP A 165 -0.84 3.33 6.99
C ASP A 165 -0.29 2.21 7.89
N SER A 166 0.79 1.57 7.47
CA SER A 166 1.26 0.32 8.05
C SER A 166 2.64 0.44 8.72
N VAL A 167 2.93 -0.53 9.57
CA VAL A 167 4.28 -0.68 10.14
C VAL A 167 5.32 -1.04 9.07
N TYR A 168 4.90 -1.65 7.98
CA TYR A 168 5.76 -2.00 6.84
C TYR A 168 6.33 -0.74 6.17
N ASP A 169 5.51 0.31 6.03
CA ASP A 169 5.94 1.60 5.48
C ASP A 169 6.96 2.29 6.39
N ILE A 170 6.69 2.30 7.70
CA ILE A 170 7.58 2.92 8.69
C ILE A 170 8.93 2.20 8.73
N ILE A 171 8.93 0.85 8.68
CA ILE A 171 10.17 0.08 8.70
C ILE A 171 10.96 0.29 7.39
N ALA A 172 10.27 0.29 6.24
CA ALA A 172 10.89 0.55 4.95
C ALA A 172 11.54 1.94 4.91
N ALA A 173 10.81 2.97 5.40
CA ALA A 173 11.34 4.33 5.54
C ALA A 173 12.63 4.38 6.36
N LYS A 174 12.62 3.76 7.55
CA LYS A 174 13.81 3.72 8.43
C LYS A 174 15.00 3.04 7.77
N ARG A 175 14.76 1.93 7.07
CA ARG A 175 15.82 1.20 6.36
C ARG A 175 16.39 2.00 5.19
N ALA A 176 15.56 2.82 4.54
CA ALA A 176 15.97 3.74 3.49
C ALA A 176 16.54 5.06 4.02
N LYS A 177 16.45 5.34 5.32
CA LYS A 177 16.79 6.63 5.96
C LYS A 177 15.92 7.80 5.45
N VAL A 178 14.69 7.51 5.08
CA VAL A 178 13.67 8.45 4.59
C VAL A 178 12.69 8.75 5.72
N LYS A 179 12.13 9.97 5.79
CA LYS A 179 11.13 10.33 6.79
C LYS A 179 9.81 9.62 6.55
N SER A 180 9.21 9.07 7.60
CA SER A 180 7.94 8.35 7.58
C SER A 180 6.77 9.21 8.04
N ILE A 181 5.70 9.23 7.26
CA ILE A 181 4.43 9.89 7.60
C ILE A 181 3.34 8.83 7.67
N ALA A 182 2.94 8.46 8.87
CA ALA A 182 1.90 7.47 9.08
C ALA A 182 0.50 8.10 8.99
N VAL A 183 -0.43 7.45 8.24
CA VAL A 183 -1.85 7.84 8.18
C VAL A 183 -2.69 6.86 9.01
N LEU A 184 -3.76 7.36 9.67
CA LEU A 184 -4.63 6.57 10.55
C LEU A 184 -5.84 5.98 9.81
N THR A 185 -5.75 5.78 8.50
CA THR A 185 -6.81 5.19 7.66
C THR A 185 -6.72 3.68 7.54
N GLY A 186 -5.62 3.10 8.00
CA GLY A 186 -5.33 1.68 7.94
C GLY A 186 -5.96 0.82 9.03
N VAL A 187 -5.43 -0.39 9.15
CA VAL A 187 -5.84 -1.38 10.17
C VAL A 187 -5.02 -1.26 11.46
N SER A 188 -3.87 -0.61 11.41
CA SER A 188 -3.04 -0.34 12.59
C SER A 188 -3.51 0.92 13.29
N ASP A 189 -3.82 0.81 14.58
CA ASP A 189 -4.15 1.97 15.41
C ASP A 189 -2.93 2.85 15.69
N LYS A 190 -3.19 4.05 16.20
CA LYS A 190 -2.16 5.03 16.55
C LYS A 190 -1.13 4.49 17.54
N THR A 191 -1.56 3.66 18.50
CA THR A 191 -0.70 3.09 19.53
C THR A 191 0.30 2.10 18.91
N LYS A 192 -0.18 1.22 18.03
CA LYS A 192 0.67 0.28 17.27
C LYS A 192 1.68 1.04 16.42
N LEU A 193 1.24 2.04 15.63
CA LEU A 193 2.13 2.82 14.78
C LEU A 193 3.19 3.59 15.58
N LYS A 194 2.83 4.20 16.73
CA LYS A 194 3.76 4.91 17.61
C LYS A 194 4.91 4.04 18.13
N ARG A 195 4.69 2.74 18.37
CA ARG A 195 5.75 1.81 18.80
C ARG A 195 6.89 1.70 17.78
N TYR A 196 6.59 1.93 16.50
CA TYR A 196 7.57 1.94 15.42
C TYR A 196 8.17 3.32 15.17
N LYS A 197 7.82 4.34 16.00
CA LYS A 197 8.38 5.70 15.99
C LYS A 197 8.41 6.31 14.56
N PRO A 198 7.25 6.50 13.90
CA PRO A 198 7.22 7.29 12.66
C PRO A 198 7.59 8.74 12.96
N ASP A 199 8.14 9.46 11.97
CA ASP A 199 8.49 10.87 12.12
C ASP A 199 7.25 11.73 12.31
N TYR A 200 6.17 11.42 11.59
CA TYR A 200 4.90 12.12 11.70
C TYR A 200 3.72 11.14 11.68
N ILE A 201 2.62 11.54 12.34
CA ILE A 201 1.33 10.84 12.29
C ILE A 201 0.25 11.85 11.97
N ILE A 202 -0.50 11.62 10.90
CA ILE A 202 -1.65 12.42 10.49
C ILE A 202 -2.92 11.58 10.43
N LYS A 203 -4.08 12.22 10.52
CA LYS A 203 -5.37 11.53 10.52
C LYS A 203 -5.62 10.78 9.20
N ASP A 204 -5.43 11.47 8.10
CA ASP A 204 -5.55 10.96 6.74
C ASP A 204 -4.70 11.83 5.78
N ILE A 205 -4.61 11.40 4.54
CA ILE A 205 -3.78 12.05 3.51
C ILE A 205 -4.16 13.53 3.26
N SER A 206 -5.37 13.98 3.58
CA SER A 206 -5.79 15.38 3.35
C SER A 206 -5.04 16.39 4.23
N TYR A 207 -4.44 15.93 5.34
CA TYR A 207 -3.60 16.75 6.21
C TYR A 207 -2.15 16.91 5.70
N LEU A 208 -1.75 16.11 4.72
CA LEU A 208 -0.37 16.09 4.24
C LEU A 208 0.11 17.43 3.65
N PRO A 209 -0.65 18.16 2.82
CA PRO A 209 -0.18 19.44 2.28
C PRO A 209 0.09 20.48 3.37
N MET A 210 -0.72 20.49 4.43
CA MET A 210 -0.51 21.39 5.57
C MET A 210 0.74 21.00 6.37
N LEU A 211 0.92 19.71 6.64
CA LEU A 211 2.10 19.21 7.33
C LEU A 211 3.38 19.60 6.58
N LEU A 212 3.45 19.32 5.28
CA LEU A 212 4.63 19.59 4.46
C LEU A 212 4.97 21.09 4.39
N ARG A 213 3.97 21.98 4.33
CA ARG A 213 4.19 23.44 4.42
C ARG A 213 4.82 23.87 5.73
N ASN A 214 4.46 23.21 6.84
CA ASN A 214 4.97 23.54 8.16
C ASN A 214 6.40 23.01 8.42
N ILE A 215 6.74 21.88 7.79
CA ILE A 215 8.08 21.27 7.91
C ILE A 215 9.11 22.02 7.03
N ASN A 216 8.67 22.56 5.89
CA ASN A 216 9.55 23.18 4.90
C ASN A 216 9.66 24.72 5.06
N LYS A 217 9.10 25.28 6.13
CA LYS A 217 9.35 26.65 6.58
C LYS A 217 10.59 26.72 7.44
#